data_47c50b4c99931bf9565cc883142c7ac0
#
_entry.id   47c50b4c99931bf9565cc883142c7ac0
#
_cell.length_a   1.000
_cell.length_b   1.000
_cell.length_c   1.000
_cell.angle_alpha   90.00
_cell.angle_beta   90.00
_cell.angle_gamma   90.00
#
_symmetry.space_group_name_H-M   'P 1'
#
loop_
_entity.id
_entity.type
_entity.pdbx_description
1 polymer ?
#
loop_
_entity_poly.entity_id
_entity_poly.type
_entity_poly.pdbx_seq_one_letter_code
_entity_poly.pdbx_strand_id
1 'polypeptide(L)'
;MKSALGVTPALLVSTVTFLSTAVAVAPSSAAVSSAAAGEVYYVAPNGSDNAAGTLAAPWASIAHAQAVAAAGDTVYFRGGTYAYTHGINSCKSQTDRVDAITLNKSGSSGHPIHYMAYPGEKPVFNFSRMTDDCRIKGFDVTGSWIHLKGLEVTGVPQNNNLNHESWGIWISGSNNTFEQIDTHHHMGPGLFIQNGGGNLVLNSDSHENYDPNSSGGAGENADGFGAHISAGNPGNVFRGCRAWWNSDDGFDLINAYSSVTIENSWAWRSGYIPGTTTGSGNGNGFKAGGYGGDYDAGAVKHTVRTSVAFANKAAGFYANHHPLANDFFNNTSYGNHPDFNMLGVDSSGAAAGRGNLRNNIAYTGTLTSNMTGTNAAYNSWNLGIPLSDAQFQSVSTSGWDAPRQTGGGLPVLPNLRLAANSTLINKGVDVGLPYSGQAPDLGAFEVS
;
A
#
# COMPACT_ATOMS: atom_id res chain seq x y z
N MET A 1 21.30 -35.25 84.35
CA MET A 1 20.19 -35.57 85.28
C MET A 1 18.89 -35.58 84.48
N LYS A 2 18.10 -36.70 84.65
CA LYS A 2 16.71 -36.93 84.27
C LYS A 2 16.39 -36.82 82.72
N SER A 3 16.34 -37.96 81.98
CA SER A 3 15.28 -39.00 81.99
C SER A 3 13.86 -38.48 81.73
N ALA A 4 13.31 -38.69 80.56
CA ALA A 4 11.90 -39.02 80.35
C ALA A 4 11.73 -39.69 78.98
N LEU A 5 11.40 -40.83 79.02
CA LEU A 5 10.47 -41.84 78.45
C LEU A 5 9.75 -41.42 77.14
N GLY A 6 9.90 -42.36 76.22
CA GLY A 6 9.15 -42.36 74.95
C GLY A 6 7.72 -42.90 75.13
N VAL A 7 6.88 -42.47 74.23
CA VAL A 7 5.61 -43.14 73.92
C VAL A 7 5.48 -43.15 72.40
N THR A 8 5.46 -44.33 71.83
CA THR A 8 5.12 -44.65 70.45
C THR A 8 3.59 -44.73 70.32
N PRO A 9 2.95 -44.08 69.37
CA PRO A 9 1.59 -44.44 68.97
C PRO A 9 1.63 -45.36 67.75
N ALA A 10 0.83 -46.39 67.82
CA ALA A 10 0.58 -47.38 66.79
C ALA A 10 -0.11 -46.75 65.57
N LEU A 11 0.39 -47.12 64.39
CA LEU A 11 -0.18 -46.75 63.12
C LEU A 11 -1.35 -47.70 62.80
N LEU A 12 -2.59 -47.21 62.81
CA LEU A 12 -3.74 -47.88 62.23
C LEU A 12 -3.72 -47.64 60.72
N VAL A 13 -3.51 -48.69 59.95
CA VAL A 13 -3.66 -48.66 58.49
C VAL A 13 -5.11 -48.93 58.14
N SER A 14 -5.86 -47.90 57.72
CA SER A 14 -7.19 -48.07 57.14
C SER A 14 -7.03 -48.19 55.62
N THR A 15 -7.31 -49.33 55.06
CA THR A 15 -7.41 -49.58 53.62
C THR A 15 -8.71 -48.98 53.09
N VAL A 16 -8.62 -47.89 52.33
CA VAL A 16 -9.75 -47.34 51.56
C VAL A 16 -9.71 -47.92 50.16
N THR A 17 -10.67 -48.78 49.84
CA THR A 17 -10.87 -49.34 48.50
C THR A 17 -11.58 -48.29 47.63
N PHE A 18 -10.88 -47.68 46.65
CA PHE A 18 -11.51 -46.82 45.64
C PHE A 18 -12.09 -47.71 44.52
N LEU A 19 -13.41 -47.71 44.39
CA LEU A 19 -14.11 -48.19 43.20
C LEU A 19 -13.95 -47.14 42.11
N SER A 20 -13.10 -47.36 41.09
CA SER A 20 -13.00 -46.53 39.92
C SER A 20 -14.07 -46.94 38.91
N THR A 21 -15.13 -46.14 38.82
CA THR A 21 -16.06 -46.21 37.69
C THR A 21 -15.40 -45.49 36.50
N ALA A 22 -14.91 -46.26 35.52
CA ALA A 22 -14.45 -45.68 34.25
C ALA A 22 -15.65 -45.17 33.45
N VAL A 23 -15.83 -43.87 33.38
CA VAL A 23 -16.73 -43.24 32.43
C VAL A 23 -16.02 -43.22 31.08
N ALA A 24 -16.47 -44.05 30.14
CA ALA A 24 -16.02 -44.03 28.78
C ALA A 24 -16.53 -42.73 28.11
N VAL A 25 -15.65 -41.74 27.96
CA VAL A 25 -15.93 -40.57 27.11
C VAL A 25 -15.74 -41.04 25.67
N ALA A 26 -16.83 -41.17 24.93
CA ALA A 26 -16.78 -41.37 23.49
C ALA A 26 -16.11 -40.16 22.83
N PRO A 27 -15.16 -40.31 21.90
CA PRO A 27 -14.60 -39.19 21.19
C PRO A 27 -15.71 -38.58 20.34
N SER A 28 -16.08 -37.32 20.66
CA SER A 28 -16.88 -36.48 19.81
C SER A 28 -16.03 -36.22 18.56
N SER A 29 -16.28 -36.90 17.46
CA SER A 29 -15.78 -36.54 16.16
C SER A 29 -16.52 -35.25 15.76
N ALA A 30 -15.95 -34.11 16.09
CA ALA A 30 -16.31 -32.90 15.45
C ALA A 30 -16.03 -33.09 13.93
N ALA A 31 -17.10 -33.25 13.17
CA ALA A 31 -17.00 -33.22 11.71
C ALA A 31 -16.34 -31.89 11.37
N VAL A 32 -15.10 -31.94 10.87
CA VAL A 32 -14.50 -30.81 10.20
C VAL A 32 -15.37 -30.62 8.94
N SER A 33 -16.30 -29.67 9.02
CA SER A 33 -17.03 -29.20 7.84
C SER A 33 -15.96 -28.69 6.88
N SER A 34 -15.70 -29.42 5.81
CA SER A 34 -14.96 -28.88 4.70
C SER A 34 -15.80 -27.68 4.23
N ALA A 35 -15.24 -26.46 4.38
CA ALA A 35 -15.86 -25.30 3.80
C ALA A 35 -16.12 -25.63 2.32
N ALA A 36 -17.37 -25.48 1.87
CA ALA A 36 -17.71 -25.66 0.47
C ALA A 36 -16.81 -24.72 -0.34
N ALA A 37 -16.25 -25.22 -1.43
CA ALA A 37 -15.54 -24.36 -2.38
C ALA A 37 -16.52 -23.25 -2.81
N GLY A 38 -16.06 -21.98 -2.81
CA GLY A 38 -16.90 -20.86 -3.20
C GLY A 38 -17.38 -20.99 -4.64
N GLU A 39 -18.51 -20.38 -4.93
CA GLU A 39 -19.09 -20.35 -6.27
C GLU A 39 -18.25 -19.46 -7.20
N VAL A 40 -18.34 -19.74 -8.52
CA VAL A 40 -17.63 -18.98 -9.55
C VAL A 40 -18.63 -18.35 -10.50
N TYR A 41 -18.55 -17.04 -10.63
CA TYR A 41 -19.40 -16.22 -11.47
C TYR A 41 -18.59 -15.45 -12.51
N TYR A 42 -19.28 -15.02 -13.57
CA TYR A 42 -18.66 -14.29 -14.67
C TYR A 42 -19.46 -13.03 -15.00
N VAL A 43 -18.74 -11.94 -15.24
CA VAL A 43 -19.28 -10.65 -15.69
C VAL A 43 -18.59 -10.28 -16.99
N ALA A 44 -19.36 -9.77 -17.96
CA ALA A 44 -18.84 -9.34 -19.26
C ALA A 44 -19.53 -8.04 -19.71
N PRO A 45 -18.84 -7.15 -20.47
CA PRO A 45 -19.45 -5.89 -20.95
C PRO A 45 -20.71 -6.09 -21.81
N ASN A 46 -20.84 -7.25 -22.45
CA ASN A 46 -22.00 -7.64 -23.26
C ASN A 46 -22.89 -8.69 -22.58
N GLY A 47 -22.74 -8.88 -21.27
CA GLY A 47 -23.54 -9.80 -20.47
C GLY A 47 -24.96 -9.28 -20.19
N SER A 48 -25.67 -10.00 -19.33
CA SER A 48 -27.01 -9.60 -18.87
C SER A 48 -27.21 -9.99 -17.40
N ASP A 49 -27.65 -9.05 -16.57
CA ASP A 49 -27.90 -9.33 -15.14
C ASP A 49 -29.10 -10.30 -14.92
N ASN A 50 -29.86 -10.61 -15.98
CA ASN A 50 -30.86 -11.65 -15.96
C ASN A 50 -30.32 -13.04 -16.39
N ALA A 51 -29.02 -13.14 -16.73
CA ALA A 51 -28.36 -14.38 -17.07
C ALA A 51 -27.96 -15.18 -15.82
N ALA A 52 -27.45 -16.41 -16.03
CA ALA A 52 -27.09 -17.30 -14.94
C ALA A 52 -25.74 -16.99 -14.26
N GLY A 53 -24.97 -16.02 -14.76
CA GLY A 53 -23.64 -15.69 -14.24
C GLY A 53 -22.55 -16.71 -14.58
N THR A 54 -22.82 -17.63 -15.51
CA THR A 54 -21.84 -18.63 -15.96
C THR A 54 -20.93 -18.06 -17.06
N LEU A 55 -19.85 -18.76 -17.40
CA LEU A 55 -18.96 -18.35 -18.49
C LEU A 55 -19.68 -18.19 -19.84
N ALA A 56 -20.67 -19.07 -20.11
CA ALA A 56 -21.48 -19.03 -21.35
C ALA A 56 -22.62 -18.00 -21.33
N ALA A 57 -23.04 -17.59 -20.13
CA ALA A 57 -24.13 -16.64 -19.89
C ALA A 57 -23.77 -15.69 -18.75
N PRO A 58 -22.79 -14.77 -18.96
CA PRO A 58 -22.25 -13.89 -17.92
C PRO A 58 -23.24 -12.78 -17.55
N TRP A 59 -23.10 -12.25 -16.34
CA TRP A 59 -23.77 -11.02 -15.92
C TRP A 59 -23.18 -9.79 -16.62
N ALA A 60 -23.90 -8.67 -16.56
CA ALA A 60 -23.48 -7.41 -17.17
C ALA A 60 -22.72 -6.51 -16.21
N SER A 61 -23.02 -6.56 -14.91
CA SER A 61 -22.56 -5.54 -13.97
C SER A 61 -21.89 -6.11 -12.72
N ILE A 62 -20.90 -5.37 -12.22
CA ILE A 62 -20.28 -5.63 -10.91
C ILE A 62 -21.29 -5.44 -9.77
N ALA A 63 -22.26 -4.54 -9.94
CA ALA A 63 -23.30 -4.30 -8.95
C ALA A 63 -24.16 -5.55 -8.71
N HIS A 64 -24.56 -6.23 -9.80
CA HIS A 64 -25.27 -7.50 -9.69
C HIS A 64 -24.40 -8.59 -9.06
N ALA A 65 -23.16 -8.72 -9.51
CA ALA A 65 -22.22 -9.69 -8.97
C ALA A 65 -21.99 -9.47 -7.46
N GLN A 66 -21.81 -8.24 -7.04
CA GLN A 66 -21.65 -7.85 -5.63
C GLN A 66 -22.90 -8.17 -4.79
N ALA A 67 -24.10 -8.02 -5.36
CA ALA A 67 -25.33 -8.38 -4.68
C ALA A 67 -25.46 -9.89 -4.41
N VAL A 68 -24.95 -10.72 -5.33
CA VAL A 68 -25.05 -12.20 -5.25
C VAL A 68 -23.87 -12.79 -4.48
N ALA A 69 -22.63 -12.46 -4.82
CA ALA A 69 -21.43 -13.11 -4.29
C ALA A 69 -21.39 -13.11 -2.76
N ALA A 70 -20.88 -14.18 -2.18
CA ALA A 70 -20.71 -14.42 -0.76
C ALA A 70 -19.24 -14.70 -0.41
N ALA A 71 -18.94 -14.84 0.88
CA ALA A 71 -17.60 -15.15 1.35
C ALA A 71 -17.05 -16.46 0.73
N GLY A 72 -15.89 -16.38 0.11
CA GLY A 72 -15.23 -17.46 -0.60
C GLY A 72 -15.53 -17.52 -2.10
N ASP A 73 -16.50 -16.77 -2.60
CA ASP A 73 -16.85 -16.77 -4.03
C ASP A 73 -15.84 -16.02 -4.88
N THR A 74 -15.80 -16.37 -6.16
CA THR A 74 -14.98 -15.71 -7.18
C THR A 74 -15.83 -15.15 -8.29
N VAL A 75 -15.67 -13.87 -8.59
CA VAL A 75 -16.27 -13.17 -9.71
C VAL A 75 -15.20 -12.84 -10.73
N TYR A 76 -15.24 -13.46 -11.91
CA TYR A 76 -14.34 -13.15 -13.02
C TYR A 76 -14.94 -12.10 -13.95
N PHE A 77 -14.17 -11.05 -14.20
CA PHE A 77 -14.48 -10.05 -15.23
C PHE A 77 -13.81 -10.43 -16.53
N ARG A 78 -14.62 -10.53 -17.60
CA ARG A 78 -14.14 -10.74 -18.96
C ARG A 78 -13.54 -9.44 -19.50
N GLY A 79 -12.59 -9.57 -20.38
CA GLY A 79 -11.93 -8.44 -21.02
C GLY A 79 -12.89 -7.52 -21.77
N GLY A 80 -12.51 -6.26 -21.87
CA GLY A 80 -13.30 -5.20 -22.51
C GLY A 80 -13.61 -4.05 -21.54
N THR A 81 -14.35 -3.05 -22.02
CA THR A 81 -14.59 -1.81 -21.27
C THR A 81 -15.96 -1.84 -20.58
N TYR A 82 -15.94 -1.65 -19.28
CA TYR A 82 -17.08 -1.38 -18.42
C TYR A 82 -17.16 0.14 -18.22
N ALA A 83 -18.05 0.80 -18.97
CA ALA A 83 -18.14 2.26 -19.00
C ALA A 83 -19.24 2.78 -18.07
N TYR A 84 -18.91 3.83 -17.32
CA TYR A 84 -19.80 4.49 -16.36
C TYR A 84 -20.06 5.93 -16.80
N THR A 85 -21.30 6.39 -16.64
CA THR A 85 -21.74 7.75 -17.01
C THR A 85 -22.31 8.51 -15.83
N HIS A 86 -22.75 7.82 -14.79
CA HIS A 86 -23.32 8.38 -13.56
C HIS A 86 -23.01 7.49 -12.38
N GLY A 87 -22.97 8.08 -11.18
CA GLY A 87 -22.91 7.36 -9.94
C GLY A 87 -24.24 6.73 -9.54
N ILE A 88 -24.21 5.88 -8.51
CA ILE A 88 -25.37 5.17 -7.97
C ILE A 88 -26.20 6.00 -7.00
N ASN A 89 -25.67 7.12 -6.54
CA ASN A 89 -26.32 8.08 -5.66
C ASN A 89 -26.27 9.48 -6.28
N SER A 90 -27.20 10.35 -5.89
CA SER A 90 -27.31 11.70 -6.46
C SER A 90 -26.39 12.69 -5.72
N CYS A 91 -25.74 13.57 -6.47
CA CYS A 91 -25.14 14.77 -5.91
C CYS A 91 -26.20 15.74 -5.38
N LYS A 92 -25.97 16.25 -4.19
CA LYS A 92 -26.78 17.34 -3.61
C LYS A 92 -26.00 18.66 -3.54
N SER A 93 -24.69 18.57 -3.54
CA SER A 93 -23.76 19.71 -3.58
C SER A 93 -22.45 19.29 -4.23
N GLN A 94 -21.66 20.24 -4.68
CA GLN A 94 -20.35 19.98 -5.29
C GLN A 94 -19.35 19.33 -4.32
N THR A 95 -19.53 19.48 -3.02
CA THR A 95 -18.68 18.88 -1.99
C THR A 95 -19.11 17.45 -1.60
N ASP A 96 -20.30 17.02 -2.03
CA ASP A 96 -20.77 15.65 -1.82
C ASP A 96 -19.89 14.66 -2.58
N ARG A 97 -19.98 13.40 -2.18
CA ARG A 97 -19.33 12.29 -2.85
C ARG A 97 -20.38 11.41 -3.53
N VAL A 98 -20.09 11.02 -4.74
CA VAL A 98 -20.90 10.04 -5.48
C VAL A 98 -20.02 8.82 -5.78
N ASP A 99 -20.60 7.65 -5.63
CA ASP A 99 -19.95 6.37 -5.88
C ASP A 99 -20.40 5.83 -7.24
N ALA A 100 -19.47 5.49 -8.13
CA ALA A 100 -19.81 4.80 -9.36
C ALA A 100 -20.00 3.30 -9.12
N ILE A 101 -19.14 2.72 -8.28
CA ILE A 101 -19.20 1.32 -7.86
C ILE A 101 -19.02 1.26 -6.34
N THR A 102 -19.93 0.58 -5.64
CA THR A 102 -19.77 0.30 -4.22
C THR A 102 -19.55 -1.19 -3.99
N LEU A 103 -18.48 -1.56 -3.28
CA LEU A 103 -18.22 -2.90 -2.79
C LEU A 103 -18.34 -2.90 -1.28
N ASN A 104 -19.56 -3.13 -0.76
CA ASN A 104 -19.87 -3.07 0.66
C ASN A 104 -20.12 -4.43 1.31
N LYS A 105 -20.16 -5.51 0.53
CA LYS A 105 -20.28 -6.86 1.04
C LYS A 105 -18.92 -7.38 1.47
N SER A 106 -18.86 -8.05 2.58
CA SER A 106 -17.61 -8.57 3.13
C SER A 106 -17.49 -10.07 2.95
N GLY A 107 -16.28 -10.51 2.66
CA GLY A 107 -15.87 -11.89 2.87
C GLY A 107 -15.62 -12.18 4.36
N SER A 108 -14.79 -13.17 4.63
CA SER A 108 -14.33 -13.48 5.99
C SER A 108 -12.88 -13.94 5.97
N SER A 109 -12.27 -14.05 7.14
CA SER A 109 -10.88 -14.54 7.26
C SER A 109 -10.75 -15.92 6.60
N GLY A 110 -9.80 -16.04 5.67
CA GLY A 110 -9.59 -17.26 4.88
C GLY A 110 -10.60 -17.48 3.74
N HIS A 111 -11.66 -16.67 3.66
CA HIS A 111 -12.69 -16.77 2.62
C HIS A 111 -13.06 -15.37 2.09
N PRO A 112 -12.11 -14.64 1.45
CA PRO A 112 -12.43 -13.35 0.84
C PRO A 112 -13.40 -13.51 -0.31
N ILE A 113 -14.08 -12.43 -0.68
CA ILE A 113 -14.77 -12.36 -1.97
C ILE A 113 -13.75 -11.92 -3.01
N HIS A 114 -13.60 -12.69 -4.07
CA HIS A 114 -12.64 -12.42 -5.12
C HIS A 114 -13.31 -11.74 -6.33
N TYR A 115 -12.79 -10.59 -6.75
CA TYR A 115 -13.16 -9.87 -7.97
C TYR A 115 -11.93 -9.80 -8.86
N MET A 116 -11.85 -10.62 -9.88
CA MET A 116 -10.63 -10.87 -10.63
C MET A 116 -10.80 -10.70 -12.14
N ALA A 117 -9.77 -10.24 -12.82
CA ALA A 117 -9.70 -10.41 -14.27
C ALA A 117 -9.72 -11.89 -14.64
N TYR A 118 -10.46 -12.24 -15.69
CA TYR A 118 -10.38 -13.59 -16.25
C TYR A 118 -8.97 -13.83 -16.80
N PRO A 119 -8.37 -15.02 -16.57
CA PRO A 119 -6.99 -15.27 -16.97
C PRO A 119 -6.67 -14.90 -18.42
N GLY A 120 -5.66 -14.06 -18.61
CA GLY A 120 -5.23 -13.58 -19.93
C GLY A 120 -6.09 -12.47 -20.54
N GLU A 121 -7.11 -11.97 -19.83
CA GLU A 121 -7.96 -10.88 -20.29
C GLU A 121 -7.74 -9.61 -19.46
N LYS A 122 -8.06 -8.45 -20.05
CA LYS A 122 -7.91 -7.13 -19.42
C LYS A 122 -9.27 -6.43 -19.33
N PRO A 123 -9.96 -6.49 -18.18
CA PRO A 123 -11.16 -5.70 -17.92
C PRO A 123 -10.77 -4.26 -17.56
N VAL A 124 -11.40 -3.29 -18.21
CA VAL A 124 -11.16 -1.85 -18.04
C VAL A 124 -12.41 -1.19 -17.48
N PHE A 125 -12.34 -0.69 -16.25
CA PHE A 125 -13.38 0.11 -15.62
C PHE A 125 -13.13 1.58 -15.93
N ASN A 126 -13.93 2.14 -16.87
CA ASN A 126 -13.72 3.47 -17.42
C ASN A 126 -14.78 4.46 -16.94
N PHE A 127 -14.35 5.49 -16.24
CA PHE A 127 -15.18 6.52 -15.64
C PHE A 127 -15.10 7.87 -16.38
N SER A 128 -14.35 7.98 -17.48
CA SER A 128 -14.10 9.24 -18.19
C SER A 128 -15.36 9.91 -18.76
N ARG A 129 -16.48 9.20 -18.79
CA ARG A 129 -17.77 9.68 -19.28
C ARG A 129 -18.75 10.04 -18.16
N MET A 130 -18.32 10.00 -16.91
CA MET A 130 -19.16 10.42 -15.79
C MET A 130 -19.37 11.94 -15.81
N THR A 131 -20.60 12.36 -15.53
CA THR A 131 -21.04 13.75 -15.62
C THR A 131 -21.61 14.29 -14.31
N ASP A 132 -21.47 13.54 -13.22
CA ASP A 132 -21.93 13.95 -11.89
C ASP A 132 -21.12 15.19 -11.42
N ASP A 133 -21.83 16.23 -10.99
CA ASP A 133 -21.23 17.48 -10.54
C ASP A 133 -20.92 17.44 -9.04
N CYS A 134 -20.10 16.46 -8.64
CA CYS A 134 -19.57 16.30 -7.28
C CYS A 134 -18.28 15.48 -7.31
N ARG A 135 -17.72 15.20 -6.13
CA ARG A 135 -16.51 14.39 -5.99
C ARG A 135 -16.85 12.92 -6.28
N ILE A 136 -16.16 12.32 -7.21
CA ILE A 136 -16.48 10.96 -7.70
C ILE A 136 -15.49 9.96 -7.12
N LYS A 137 -16.01 8.86 -6.60
CA LYS A 137 -15.24 7.65 -6.34
C LYS A 137 -15.54 6.64 -7.45
N GLY A 138 -14.54 6.22 -8.18
CA GLY A 138 -14.68 5.14 -9.16
C GLY A 138 -15.10 3.85 -8.48
N PHE A 139 -14.29 3.39 -7.53
CA PHE A 139 -14.65 2.32 -6.60
C PHE A 139 -14.72 2.87 -5.17
N ASP A 140 -15.79 2.60 -4.46
CA ASP A 140 -15.94 2.77 -3.00
C ASP A 140 -15.94 1.38 -2.34
N VAL A 141 -14.82 1.02 -1.71
CA VAL A 141 -14.62 -0.30 -1.08
C VAL A 141 -14.78 -0.16 0.43
N THR A 142 -16.00 -0.35 0.92
CA THR A 142 -16.35 -0.29 2.34
C THR A 142 -16.41 -1.67 2.98
N GLY A 143 -16.53 -2.72 2.18
CA GLY A 143 -16.47 -4.11 2.62
C GLY A 143 -15.06 -4.53 3.04
N SER A 144 -15.00 -5.60 3.81
CA SER A 144 -13.75 -6.19 4.31
C SER A 144 -13.54 -7.60 3.74
N TRP A 145 -12.31 -8.07 3.72
CA TRP A 145 -11.98 -9.37 3.14
C TRP A 145 -12.41 -9.47 1.66
N ILE A 146 -12.04 -8.46 0.90
CA ILE A 146 -12.23 -8.38 -0.54
C ILE A 146 -10.86 -8.51 -1.22
N HIS A 147 -10.80 -9.26 -2.32
CA HIS A 147 -9.61 -9.36 -3.15
C HIS A 147 -9.93 -8.89 -4.57
N LEU A 148 -9.45 -7.70 -4.93
CA LEU A 148 -9.48 -7.21 -6.31
C LEU A 148 -8.17 -7.56 -7.00
N LYS A 149 -8.23 -8.14 -8.21
CA LYS A 149 -7.01 -8.54 -8.95
C LYS A 149 -7.10 -8.32 -10.45
N GLY A 150 -6.06 -7.67 -11.01
CA GLY A 150 -5.84 -7.58 -12.46
C GLY A 150 -6.80 -6.64 -13.17
N LEU A 151 -7.40 -5.67 -12.47
CA LEU A 151 -8.34 -4.71 -13.03
C LEU A 151 -7.62 -3.43 -13.44
N GLU A 152 -7.98 -2.87 -14.60
CA GLU A 152 -7.65 -1.51 -14.98
C GLU A 152 -8.79 -0.57 -14.56
N VAL A 153 -8.43 0.54 -13.89
CA VAL A 153 -9.36 1.55 -13.37
C VAL A 153 -8.92 2.91 -13.89
N THR A 154 -9.75 3.60 -14.66
CA THR A 154 -9.27 4.80 -15.35
C THR A 154 -10.30 5.91 -15.48
N GLY A 155 -9.80 7.15 -15.51
CA GLY A 155 -10.52 8.29 -16.06
C GLY A 155 -11.56 8.93 -15.14
N VAL A 156 -11.48 8.79 -13.81
CA VAL A 156 -12.43 9.47 -12.89
C VAL A 156 -12.24 10.98 -12.97
N PRO A 157 -13.26 11.75 -13.41
CA PRO A 157 -13.13 13.19 -13.63
C PRO A 157 -13.48 14.01 -12.40
N GLN A 158 -13.09 15.30 -12.39
CA GLN A 158 -13.59 16.31 -11.46
C GLN A 158 -14.87 17.01 -11.94
N ASN A 159 -15.15 16.95 -13.24
CA ASN A 159 -16.27 17.66 -13.91
C ASN A 159 -16.32 19.16 -13.55
N ASN A 160 -17.51 19.69 -13.15
CA ASN A 160 -17.67 21.06 -12.70
C ASN A 160 -17.32 21.29 -11.24
N ASN A 161 -16.98 20.24 -10.51
CA ASN A 161 -16.54 20.31 -9.13
C ASN A 161 -15.08 20.79 -9.08
N LEU A 162 -14.88 22.08 -9.23
CA LEU A 162 -13.61 22.70 -9.53
C LEU A 162 -12.63 22.76 -8.35
N ASN A 163 -13.08 22.48 -7.14
CA ASN A 163 -12.27 22.73 -5.94
C ASN A 163 -11.87 21.48 -5.17
N HIS A 164 -12.22 20.31 -5.64
CA HIS A 164 -11.99 19.08 -4.90
C HIS A 164 -11.61 17.94 -5.83
N GLU A 165 -10.68 17.12 -5.41
CA GLU A 165 -10.26 15.90 -6.09
C GLU A 165 -11.37 14.83 -6.10
N SER A 166 -11.28 13.95 -7.07
CA SER A 166 -12.01 12.68 -7.16
C SER A 166 -11.04 11.52 -6.94
N TRP A 167 -11.48 10.27 -6.87
CA TRP A 167 -10.60 9.14 -6.57
C TRP A 167 -10.85 7.97 -7.52
N GLY A 168 -9.80 7.31 -7.95
CA GLY A 168 -9.90 6.05 -8.69
C GLY A 168 -10.52 4.96 -7.82
N ILE A 169 -9.86 4.63 -6.71
CA ILE A 169 -10.30 3.64 -5.73
C ILE A 169 -10.21 4.25 -4.33
N TRP A 170 -11.34 4.28 -3.62
CA TRP A 170 -11.46 4.72 -2.23
C TRP A 170 -11.71 3.53 -1.32
N ILE A 171 -10.95 3.38 -0.25
CA ILE A 171 -10.99 2.22 0.63
C ILE A 171 -11.26 2.68 2.06
N SER A 172 -12.27 2.09 2.70
CA SER A 172 -12.54 2.24 4.13
C SER A 172 -12.76 0.91 4.84
N GLY A 173 -12.84 -0.19 4.10
CA GLY A 173 -12.88 -1.54 4.65
C GLY A 173 -11.52 -2.05 5.10
N SER A 174 -11.49 -3.21 5.76
CA SER A 174 -10.29 -3.80 6.34
C SER A 174 -9.96 -5.17 5.74
N ASN A 175 -8.68 -5.56 5.84
CA ASN A 175 -8.21 -6.88 5.40
C ASN A 175 -8.47 -7.17 3.92
N ASN A 176 -8.43 -6.14 3.09
CA ASN A 176 -8.61 -6.26 1.65
C ASN A 176 -7.26 -6.43 0.95
N THR A 177 -7.26 -7.07 -0.21
CA THR A 177 -6.10 -7.18 -1.09
C THR A 177 -6.41 -6.57 -2.44
N PHE A 178 -5.56 -5.65 -2.88
CA PHE A 178 -5.59 -5.00 -4.20
C PHE A 178 -4.33 -5.43 -4.94
N GLU A 179 -4.47 -6.42 -5.81
CA GLU A 179 -3.34 -7.07 -6.47
C GLU A 179 -3.32 -6.79 -7.97
N GLN A 180 -2.18 -6.34 -8.51
CA GLN A 180 -2.03 -6.08 -9.94
C GLN A 180 -3.12 -5.14 -10.49
N ILE A 181 -3.46 -4.12 -9.71
CA ILE A 181 -4.36 -3.05 -10.14
C ILE A 181 -3.55 -2.06 -10.97
N ASP A 182 -4.12 -1.63 -12.09
CA ASP A 182 -3.60 -0.57 -12.95
C ASP A 182 -4.58 0.62 -12.88
N THR A 183 -4.24 1.64 -12.09
CA THR A 183 -5.14 2.78 -11.81
C THR A 183 -4.50 4.08 -12.31
N HIS A 184 -5.21 4.81 -13.21
CA HIS A 184 -4.55 5.91 -13.90
C HIS A 184 -5.51 6.95 -14.51
N HIS A 185 -4.96 8.12 -14.88
CA HIS A 185 -5.69 9.22 -15.52
C HIS A 185 -6.90 9.71 -14.73
N HIS A 186 -6.81 9.68 -13.39
CA HIS A 186 -7.83 10.24 -12.52
C HIS A 186 -7.55 11.72 -12.23
N MET A 187 -8.61 12.48 -12.00
CA MET A 187 -8.51 13.84 -11.48
C MET A 187 -8.50 13.82 -9.95
N GLY A 188 -7.50 13.15 -9.38
CA GLY A 188 -7.26 12.93 -7.97
C GLY A 188 -6.45 11.66 -7.73
N PRO A 189 -6.34 11.16 -6.48
CA PRO A 189 -5.55 9.98 -6.16
C PRO A 189 -6.00 8.73 -6.90
N GLY A 190 -5.02 7.92 -7.35
CA GLY A 190 -5.31 6.66 -8.04
C GLY A 190 -5.92 5.62 -7.11
N LEU A 191 -5.26 5.32 -5.98
CA LEU A 191 -5.78 4.42 -4.94
C LEU A 191 -5.54 5.04 -3.56
N PHE A 192 -6.60 5.13 -2.77
CA PHE A 192 -6.60 5.87 -1.52
C PHE A 192 -7.21 5.07 -0.37
N ILE A 193 -6.43 4.78 0.67
CA ILE A 193 -6.91 4.15 1.90
C ILE A 193 -7.30 5.25 2.88
N GLN A 194 -8.59 5.55 2.95
CA GLN A 194 -9.13 6.55 3.88
C GLN A 194 -9.24 6.01 5.29
N ASN A 195 -9.51 4.71 5.43
CA ASN A 195 -9.66 4.06 6.72
C ASN A 195 -9.50 2.53 6.59
N GLY A 196 -9.69 1.80 7.70
CA GLY A 196 -9.54 0.36 7.76
C GLY A 196 -8.08 -0.08 7.91
N GLY A 197 -7.89 -1.24 8.50
CA GLY A 197 -6.58 -1.84 8.78
C GLY A 197 -6.35 -3.15 8.04
N GLY A 198 -5.09 -3.58 7.97
CA GLY A 198 -4.72 -4.86 7.36
C GLY A 198 -4.90 -4.94 5.84
N ASN A 199 -5.02 -3.82 5.13
CA ASN A 199 -5.13 -3.83 3.68
C ASN A 199 -3.74 -4.01 3.03
N LEU A 200 -3.68 -4.79 1.97
CA LEU A 200 -2.50 -5.04 1.16
C LEU A 200 -2.72 -4.53 -0.27
N VAL A 201 -1.93 -3.54 -0.69
CA VAL A 201 -1.80 -3.15 -2.09
C VAL A 201 -0.55 -3.82 -2.63
N LEU A 202 -0.74 -4.78 -3.54
CA LEU A 202 0.31 -5.68 -4.00
C LEU A 202 0.54 -5.56 -5.50
N ASN A 203 1.79 -5.31 -5.90
CA ASN A 203 2.18 -5.34 -7.30
C ASN A 203 1.27 -4.49 -8.21
N SER A 204 0.86 -3.32 -7.73
CA SER A 204 -0.09 -2.44 -8.42
C SER A 204 0.61 -1.21 -8.97
N ASP A 205 0.02 -0.62 -10.00
CA ASP A 205 0.50 0.59 -10.67
C ASP A 205 -0.49 1.73 -10.48
N SER A 206 0.01 2.93 -10.18
CA SER A 206 -0.80 4.14 -10.13
C SER A 206 -0.07 5.29 -10.82
N HIS A 207 -0.66 5.82 -11.91
CA HIS A 207 0.10 6.73 -12.76
C HIS A 207 -0.74 7.73 -13.53
N GLU A 208 -0.08 8.81 -13.95
CA GLU A 208 -0.67 9.83 -14.82
C GLU A 208 -1.96 10.41 -14.26
N ASN A 209 -2.02 10.57 -12.92
CA ASN A 209 -3.13 11.23 -12.24
C ASN A 209 -2.86 12.73 -12.17
N TYR A 210 -3.90 13.54 -12.44
CA TYR A 210 -3.79 15.01 -12.44
C TYR A 210 -5.13 15.68 -12.15
N ASP A 211 -5.18 16.51 -11.13
CA ASP A 211 -6.35 17.27 -10.68
C ASP A 211 -6.18 18.76 -10.97
N PRO A 212 -6.48 19.24 -12.19
CA PRO A 212 -6.21 20.62 -12.62
C PRO A 212 -6.95 21.69 -11.82
N ASN A 213 -8.01 21.32 -11.11
CA ASN A 213 -8.96 22.25 -10.48
C ASN A 213 -9.08 22.04 -8.96
N SER A 214 -8.09 21.48 -8.30
CA SER A 214 -8.15 21.24 -6.85
C SER A 214 -7.95 22.51 -6.01
N SER A 215 -8.53 22.51 -4.81
CA SER A 215 -8.58 23.69 -3.94
C SER A 215 -7.21 24.15 -3.41
N GLY A 216 -6.24 23.26 -3.32
CA GLY A 216 -4.86 23.56 -2.94
C GLY A 216 -4.03 24.19 -4.08
N GLY A 217 -4.50 24.05 -5.29
CA GLY A 217 -3.81 24.40 -6.52
C GLY A 217 -3.89 23.28 -7.55
N ALA A 218 -3.56 23.57 -8.78
CA ALA A 218 -3.57 22.57 -9.84
C ALA A 218 -2.55 21.46 -9.53
N GLY A 219 -3.04 20.22 -9.44
CA GLY A 219 -2.23 19.04 -9.20
C GLY A 219 -1.84 18.74 -7.74
N GLU A 220 -2.41 19.44 -6.77
CA GLU A 220 -2.00 19.35 -5.35
C GLU A 220 -2.60 18.16 -4.57
N ASN A 221 -3.40 17.30 -5.19
CA ASN A 221 -4.03 16.16 -4.51
C ASN A 221 -4.04 14.88 -5.35
N ALA A 222 -3.44 14.86 -6.52
CA ALA A 222 -3.44 13.68 -7.38
C ALA A 222 -2.20 12.82 -7.12
N ASP A 223 -2.21 12.14 -5.98
CA ASP A 223 -1.21 11.15 -5.61
C ASP A 223 -1.34 9.86 -6.43
N GLY A 224 -0.26 9.10 -6.49
CA GLY A 224 -0.35 7.71 -6.95
C GLY A 224 -1.11 6.86 -5.94
N PHE A 225 -0.59 6.77 -4.73
CA PHE A 225 -1.15 6.02 -3.61
C PHE A 225 -1.22 6.89 -2.36
N GLY A 226 -2.36 6.93 -1.70
CA GLY A 226 -2.54 7.65 -0.45
C GLY A 226 -3.03 6.75 0.68
N ALA A 227 -2.69 7.13 1.93
CA ALA A 227 -3.19 6.48 3.13
C ALA A 227 -3.37 7.49 4.27
N HIS A 228 -4.61 7.95 4.48
CA HIS A 228 -4.97 8.90 5.54
C HIS A 228 -5.86 8.20 6.58
N ILE A 229 -5.26 7.38 7.41
CA ILE A 229 -5.93 6.35 8.20
C ILE A 229 -6.15 6.82 9.63
N SER A 230 -7.35 6.64 10.16
CA SER A 230 -7.65 6.89 11.57
C SER A 230 -6.87 5.96 12.51
N ALA A 231 -6.71 6.36 13.77
CA ALA A 231 -6.08 5.55 14.79
C ALA A 231 -6.81 4.21 15.00
N GLY A 232 -6.06 3.15 15.33
CA GLY A 232 -6.60 1.82 15.60
C GLY A 232 -6.73 0.91 14.36
N ASN A 233 -6.23 1.33 13.19
CA ASN A 233 -6.31 0.60 11.93
C ASN A 233 -4.91 0.25 11.36
N PRO A 234 -4.01 -0.42 12.10
CA PRO A 234 -2.67 -0.74 11.65
C PRO A 234 -2.65 -1.83 10.58
N GLY A 235 -1.44 -2.09 10.05
CA GLY A 235 -1.18 -3.24 9.17
C GLY A 235 -1.45 -3.00 7.69
N ASN A 236 -1.63 -1.75 7.27
CA ASN A 236 -1.72 -1.41 5.85
C ASN A 236 -0.33 -1.45 5.19
N VAL A 237 -0.24 -2.10 4.04
CA VAL A 237 1.03 -2.34 3.33
C VAL A 237 0.87 -2.04 1.84
N PHE A 238 1.80 -1.25 1.29
CA PHE A 238 2.04 -1.13 -0.14
C PHE A 238 3.31 -1.92 -0.47
N ARG A 239 3.20 -2.93 -1.31
CA ARG A 239 4.31 -3.82 -1.68
C ARG A 239 4.40 -4.05 -3.18
N GLY A 240 5.59 -3.83 -3.75
CA GLY A 240 5.82 -4.05 -5.17
C GLY A 240 5.07 -3.07 -6.07
N CYS A 241 4.67 -1.92 -5.53
CA CYS A 241 3.89 -0.91 -6.23
C CYS A 241 4.78 0.04 -7.03
N ARG A 242 4.22 0.62 -8.11
CA ARG A 242 4.88 1.66 -8.89
C ARG A 242 3.97 2.88 -9.00
N ALA A 243 4.53 4.08 -8.72
CA ALA A 243 3.86 5.35 -8.88
C ALA A 243 4.67 6.25 -9.82
N TRP A 244 4.04 6.76 -10.90
CA TRP A 244 4.77 7.65 -11.81
C TRP A 244 3.86 8.65 -12.51
N TRP A 245 4.44 9.80 -12.84
CA TRP A 245 3.72 10.90 -13.49
C TRP A 245 2.43 11.30 -12.76
N ASN A 246 2.40 11.17 -11.44
CA ASN A 246 1.32 11.74 -10.65
C ASN A 246 1.65 13.21 -10.36
N SER A 247 0.66 14.08 -10.49
CA SER A 247 0.91 15.51 -10.39
C SER A 247 1.21 15.99 -8.97
N ASP A 248 0.86 15.21 -7.95
CA ASP A 248 1.31 15.42 -6.58
C ASP A 248 2.36 14.36 -6.19
N ASP A 249 2.20 13.65 -5.13
CA ASP A 249 3.19 12.71 -4.61
C ASP A 249 3.03 11.29 -5.21
N GLY A 250 4.09 10.51 -5.20
CA GLY A 250 4.01 9.09 -5.59
C GLY A 250 3.25 8.28 -4.54
N PHE A 251 3.64 8.47 -3.27
CA PHE A 251 2.98 7.91 -2.08
C PHE A 251 2.81 9.00 -1.04
N ASP A 252 1.60 9.19 -0.51
CA ASP A 252 1.31 10.15 0.56
C ASP A 252 0.69 9.48 1.79
N LEU A 253 1.34 9.65 2.94
CA LEU A 253 0.89 9.17 4.25
C LEU A 253 0.52 10.32 5.20
N ILE A 254 0.24 11.53 4.68
CA ILE A 254 -0.20 12.65 5.52
C ILE A 254 -1.45 12.26 6.32
N ASN A 255 -1.55 12.70 7.56
CA ASN A 255 -2.69 12.41 8.45
C ASN A 255 -2.95 10.90 8.69
N ALA A 256 -1.95 10.04 8.53
CA ALA A 256 -2.07 8.63 8.89
C ALA A 256 -1.79 8.45 10.39
N TYR A 257 -2.84 8.15 11.15
CA TYR A 257 -2.79 7.86 12.59
C TYR A 257 -2.67 6.37 12.91
N SER A 258 -2.41 5.55 11.92
CA SER A 258 -2.06 4.14 12.06
C SER A 258 -0.87 3.82 11.18
N SER A 259 0.02 2.94 11.67
CA SER A 259 1.27 2.60 10.97
C SER A 259 1.03 2.03 9.59
N VAL A 260 1.78 2.53 8.62
CA VAL A 260 1.80 2.06 7.23
C VAL A 260 3.22 1.62 6.87
N THR A 261 3.33 0.54 6.11
CA THR A 261 4.59 0.08 5.51
C THR A 261 4.53 0.22 4.00
N ILE A 262 5.55 0.85 3.42
CA ILE A 262 5.79 0.86 1.96
C ILE A 262 7.10 0.11 1.73
N GLU A 263 7.05 -0.93 0.90
CA GLU A 263 8.23 -1.75 0.66
C GLU A 263 8.34 -2.23 -0.79
N ASN A 264 9.59 -2.40 -1.26
CA ASN A 264 9.87 -2.88 -2.61
C ASN A 264 9.04 -2.13 -3.66
N SER A 265 8.97 -0.80 -3.55
CA SER A 265 8.10 0.05 -4.37
C SER A 265 8.91 1.15 -5.05
N TRP A 266 8.41 1.64 -6.19
CA TRP A 266 9.12 2.62 -7.00
C TRP A 266 8.26 3.88 -7.19
N ALA A 267 8.90 5.07 -7.13
CA ALA A 267 8.23 6.35 -7.38
C ALA A 267 9.12 7.25 -8.23
N TRP A 268 8.61 7.71 -9.38
CA TRP A 268 9.37 8.61 -10.25
C TRP A 268 8.49 9.60 -11.00
N ARG A 269 9.08 10.74 -11.32
CA ARG A 269 8.42 11.84 -12.03
C ARG A 269 7.13 12.33 -11.37
N SER A 270 7.03 12.22 -10.05
CA SER A 270 5.97 12.89 -9.28
C SER A 270 6.16 14.41 -9.31
N GLY A 271 5.05 15.15 -9.25
CA GLY A 271 5.07 16.62 -9.22
C GLY A 271 5.13 17.27 -10.59
N TYR A 272 4.74 16.56 -11.63
CA TYR A 272 4.66 17.11 -12.99
C TYR A 272 3.29 16.83 -13.61
N ILE A 273 2.84 17.74 -14.48
CA ILE A 273 1.71 17.42 -15.37
C ILE A 273 2.11 16.24 -16.23
N PRO A 274 1.30 15.16 -16.29
CA PRO A 274 1.64 13.92 -16.97
C PRO A 274 2.19 14.11 -18.38
N GLY A 275 3.30 13.47 -18.69
CA GLY A 275 3.95 13.52 -19.99
C GLY A 275 4.69 14.84 -20.30
N THR A 276 4.81 15.76 -19.32
CA THR A 276 5.47 17.06 -19.53
C THR A 276 6.62 17.30 -18.52
N THR A 277 7.33 18.40 -18.67
CA THR A 277 8.30 18.92 -17.69
C THR A 277 7.73 20.07 -16.86
N THR A 278 6.44 20.37 -17.00
CA THR A 278 5.77 21.43 -16.25
C THR A 278 5.49 20.94 -14.83
N GLY A 279 6.05 21.63 -13.84
CA GLY A 279 5.83 21.31 -12.43
C GLY A 279 4.38 21.56 -12.01
N SER A 280 3.89 20.69 -11.14
CA SER A 280 2.57 20.73 -10.51
C SER A 280 2.69 20.12 -9.12
N GLY A 281 1.71 20.31 -8.24
CA GLY A 281 1.66 19.68 -6.91
C GLY A 281 2.96 19.73 -6.09
N ASN A 282 3.07 18.92 -5.08
CA ASN A 282 4.24 18.83 -4.19
C ASN A 282 5.42 18.10 -4.85
N GLY A 283 5.19 16.88 -5.33
CA GLY A 283 6.11 16.12 -6.15
C GLY A 283 7.18 15.33 -5.42
N ASN A 284 6.85 14.77 -4.27
CA ASN A 284 7.73 13.82 -3.61
C ASN A 284 7.53 12.40 -4.14
N GLY A 285 8.57 11.57 -4.07
CA GLY A 285 8.44 10.14 -4.34
C GLY A 285 7.65 9.45 -3.23
N PHE A 286 8.15 9.56 -2.00
CA PHE A 286 7.55 8.98 -0.80
C PHE A 286 7.44 10.05 0.29
N LYS A 287 6.23 10.53 0.53
CA LYS A 287 5.89 11.48 1.60
C LYS A 287 5.36 10.68 2.80
N ALA A 288 6.21 10.49 3.79
CA ALA A 288 6.00 9.54 4.86
C ALA A 288 5.47 10.20 6.14
N GLY A 289 4.20 10.56 6.15
CA GLY A 289 3.52 11.09 7.33
C GLY A 289 3.33 12.60 7.34
N GLY A 290 3.30 13.20 8.54
CA GLY A 290 2.99 14.60 8.78
C GLY A 290 1.51 14.86 9.08
N TYR A 291 1.26 15.99 9.73
CA TYR A 291 -0.08 16.39 10.20
C TYR A 291 -0.29 17.89 9.92
N GLY A 292 -0.24 18.24 8.62
CA GLY A 292 -0.40 19.64 8.20
C GLY A 292 0.73 20.59 8.56
N GLY A 293 1.90 20.05 8.99
CA GLY A 293 3.05 20.85 9.41
C GLY A 293 3.14 21.04 10.94
N ASP A 294 2.13 20.60 11.69
CA ASP A 294 2.05 20.75 13.13
C ASP A 294 2.55 19.50 13.87
N TYR A 295 2.94 19.69 15.14
CA TYR A 295 3.20 18.58 16.04
C TYR A 295 1.88 17.95 16.48
N ASP A 296 1.79 16.62 16.36
CA ASP A 296 0.64 15.85 16.84
C ASP A 296 1.12 14.72 17.79
N ALA A 297 0.60 14.71 19.01
CA ALA A 297 0.94 13.71 20.02
C ALA A 297 0.38 12.30 19.69
N GLY A 298 -0.62 12.21 18.80
CA GLY A 298 -1.18 10.97 18.29
C GLY A 298 -0.40 10.36 17.13
N ALA A 299 0.71 10.98 16.73
CA ALA A 299 1.55 10.51 15.64
C ALA A 299 2.02 9.07 15.84
N VAL A 300 2.13 8.33 14.75
CA VAL A 300 2.62 6.96 14.73
C VAL A 300 3.74 6.82 13.69
N LYS A 301 4.66 5.91 13.91
CA LYS A 301 5.75 5.65 12.97
C LYS A 301 5.26 4.93 11.71
N HIS A 302 5.85 5.31 10.58
CA HIS A 302 5.74 4.64 9.30
C HIS A 302 7.08 4.04 8.89
N THR A 303 7.05 3.08 7.96
CA THR A 303 8.26 2.43 7.42
C THR A 303 8.26 2.50 5.90
N VAL A 304 9.36 2.99 5.33
CA VAL A 304 9.63 2.93 3.89
C VAL A 304 10.95 2.19 3.69
N ARG A 305 10.91 1.06 2.98
CA ARG A 305 12.08 0.20 2.84
C ARG A 305 12.21 -0.46 1.47
N THR A 306 13.42 -0.82 1.09
CA THR A 306 13.74 -1.51 -0.18
C THR A 306 13.09 -0.85 -1.40
N SER A 307 12.95 0.48 -1.37
CA SER A 307 12.21 1.25 -2.36
C SER A 307 13.11 2.19 -3.14
N VAL A 308 12.67 2.58 -4.33
CA VAL A 308 13.44 3.43 -5.24
C VAL A 308 12.67 4.69 -5.57
N ALA A 309 13.32 5.85 -5.43
CA ALA A 309 12.80 7.15 -5.86
C ALA A 309 13.77 7.81 -6.83
N PHE A 310 13.28 8.30 -7.98
CA PHE A 310 14.15 9.03 -8.90
C PHE A 310 13.41 10.06 -9.74
N ALA A 311 14.11 11.14 -10.07
CA ALA A 311 13.62 12.19 -10.97
C ALA A 311 12.25 12.78 -10.56
N ASN A 312 11.92 12.78 -9.27
CA ASN A 312 10.76 13.49 -8.75
C ASN A 312 11.07 14.99 -8.66
N LYS A 313 10.04 15.83 -8.74
CA LYS A 313 10.19 17.28 -8.67
C LYS A 313 10.77 17.76 -7.34
N ALA A 314 10.36 17.11 -6.25
CA ALA A 314 10.82 17.42 -4.90
C ALA A 314 11.61 16.25 -4.30
N ALA A 315 11.41 15.93 -3.04
CA ALA A 315 12.21 14.91 -2.36
C ALA A 315 11.93 13.48 -2.87
N GLY A 316 12.96 12.66 -2.92
CA GLY A 316 12.79 11.23 -3.13
C GLY A 316 12.06 10.59 -1.95
N PHE A 317 12.59 10.83 -0.74
CA PHE A 317 12.00 10.39 0.52
C PHE A 317 11.86 11.59 1.45
N TYR A 318 10.65 11.83 1.95
CA TYR A 318 10.31 13.01 2.73
C TYR A 318 9.63 12.65 4.05
N ALA A 319 10.14 13.17 5.17
CA ALA A 319 9.51 13.01 6.48
C ALA A 319 8.24 13.88 6.65
N ASN A 320 8.07 14.93 5.87
CA ASN A 320 6.87 15.77 5.80
C ASN A 320 6.44 16.33 7.16
N HIS A 321 7.35 16.99 7.89
CA HIS A 321 7.07 17.57 9.21
C HIS A 321 6.58 16.53 10.24
N HIS A 322 6.89 15.24 10.03
CA HIS A 322 6.44 14.19 10.93
C HIS A 322 7.10 14.32 12.31
N PRO A 323 6.34 14.17 13.42
CA PRO A 323 6.91 14.37 14.77
C PRO A 323 7.82 13.22 15.20
N LEU A 324 7.62 12.02 14.67
CA LEU A 324 8.40 10.83 15.05
C LEU A 324 9.44 10.49 13.99
N ALA A 325 10.48 9.77 14.41
CA ALA A 325 11.48 9.25 13.49
C ALA A 325 10.93 8.01 12.75
N ASN A 326 10.40 8.19 11.54
CA ASN A 326 10.02 7.12 10.63
C ASN A 326 11.25 6.30 10.22
N ASP A 327 11.03 5.05 9.84
CA ASP A 327 12.09 4.12 9.43
C ASP A 327 12.27 4.15 7.90
N PHE A 328 13.48 4.52 7.45
CA PHE A 328 13.90 4.51 6.04
C PHE A 328 15.08 3.57 5.90
N PHE A 329 14.84 2.34 5.44
CA PHE A 329 15.84 1.29 5.39
C PHE A 329 16.04 0.74 3.99
N ASN A 330 17.31 0.58 3.57
CA ASN A 330 17.63 -0.03 2.28
C ASN A 330 16.88 0.62 1.11
N ASN A 331 16.83 1.95 1.04
CA ASN A 331 16.22 2.66 -0.09
C ASN A 331 17.31 3.23 -1.02
N THR A 332 16.99 3.37 -2.29
CA THR A 332 17.83 4.06 -3.27
C THR A 332 17.11 5.29 -3.79
N SER A 333 17.77 6.44 -3.70
CA SER A 333 17.30 7.71 -4.23
C SER A 333 18.29 8.26 -5.24
N TYR A 334 17.79 8.73 -6.39
CA TYR A 334 18.61 9.15 -7.51
C TYR A 334 18.05 10.40 -8.19
N GLY A 335 18.78 11.51 -8.09
CA GLY A 335 18.45 12.72 -8.84
C GLY A 335 17.13 13.38 -8.48
N ASN A 336 16.75 13.32 -7.19
CA ASN A 336 15.66 14.10 -6.64
C ASN A 336 16.18 15.40 -5.99
N HIS A 337 15.31 16.26 -5.51
CA HIS A 337 15.68 17.58 -4.98
C HIS A 337 15.02 17.87 -3.62
N PRO A 338 15.59 17.36 -2.47
CA PRO A 338 16.74 16.44 -2.31
C PRO A 338 16.36 14.96 -2.43
N ASP A 339 17.36 14.08 -2.40
CA ASP A 339 17.10 12.64 -2.34
C ASP A 339 16.42 12.24 -1.02
N PHE A 340 16.90 12.72 0.12
CA PHE A 340 16.29 12.52 1.43
C PHE A 340 16.08 13.87 2.15
N ASN A 341 14.83 14.19 2.46
CA ASN A 341 14.45 15.35 3.27
C ASN A 341 13.81 14.89 4.57
N MET A 342 14.53 15.04 5.67
CA MET A 342 14.07 14.60 6.99
C MET A 342 13.45 15.72 7.81
N LEU A 343 12.86 16.73 7.16
CA LEU A 343 12.18 17.80 7.87
C LEU A 343 10.99 17.25 8.66
N GLY A 344 11.10 17.31 9.98
CA GLY A 344 10.07 16.99 10.95
C GLY A 344 9.84 18.15 11.89
N VAL A 345 9.03 17.95 12.91
CA VAL A 345 8.75 18.92 13.97
C VAL A 345 9.02 18.31 15.35
N ASP A 346 9.41 19.12 16.32
CA ASP A 346 9.47 18.72 17.72
C ASP A 346 8.20 19.10 18.48
N SER A 347 8.15 18.78 19.77
CA SER A 347 6.99 19.05 20.64
C SER A 347 6.71 20.54 20.88
N SER A 348 7.59 21.43 20.47
CA SER A 348 7.35 22.88 20.47
C SER A 348 6.84 23.41 19.15
N GLY A 349 6.69 22.55 18.13
CA GLY A 349 6.38 22.94 16.76
C GLY A 349 7.58 23.43 15.96
N ALA A 350 8.79 23.38 16.53
CA ALA A 350 9.99 23.80 15.82
C ALA A 350 10.47 22.73 14.84
N ALA A 351 11.04 23.18 13.72
CA ALA A 351 11.64 22.30 12.73
C ALA A 351 12.78 21.47 13.33
N ALA A 352 12.75 20.17 13.13
CA ALA A 352 13.75 19.22 13.61
C ALA A 352 13.87 18.05 12.63
N GLY A 353 15.09 17.54 12.43
CA GLY A 353 15.28 16.32 11.63
C GLY A 353 14.65 15.10 12.31
N ARG A 354 13.83 14.36 11.57
CA ARG A 354 13.15 13.16 12.06
C ARG A 354 13.34 12.00 11.08
N GLY A 355 14.01 10.94 11.50
CA GLY A 355 14.18 9.73 10.70
C GLY A 355 15.18 8.77 11.31
N ASN A 356 14.92 7.47 11.22
CA ASN A 356 15.88 6.40 11.38
C ASN A 356 16.32 5.97 9.98
N LEU A 357 17.57 6.23 9.61
CA LEU A 357 18.06 5.95 8.25
C LEU A 357 19.21 4.95 8.31
N ARG A 358 19.04 3.80 7.64
CA ARG A 358 20.04 2.74 7.53
C ARG A 358 20.12 2.21 6.12
N ASN A 359 21.33 1.96 5.66
CA ASN A 359 21.62 1.26 4.41
C ASN A 359 21.06 1.95 3.16
N ASN A 360 20.78 3.26 3.20
CA ASN A 360 20.23 3.96 2.05
C ASN A 360 21.35 4.47 1.12
N ILE A 361 21.00 4.60 -0.16
CA ILE A 361 21.80 5.29 -1.17
C ILE A 361 21.11 6.59 -1.55
N ALA A 362 21.85 7.70 -1.51
CA ALA A 362 21.50 8.97 -2.15
C ALA A 362 22.57 9.27 -3.20
N TYR A 363 22.15 9.50 -4.45
CA TYR A 363 23.09 9.68 -5.56
C TYR A 363 22.58 10.72 -6.55
N THR A 364 23.44 11.68 -6.85
CA THR A 364 23.31 12.88 -7.70
C THR A 364 22.43 13.99 -7.11
N GLY A 365 22.76 15.23 -7.45
CA GLY A 365 22.06 16.42 -6.96
C GLY A 365 22.26 16.69 -5.48
N THR A 366 21.25 17.20 -4.80
CA THR A 366 21.24 17.42 -3.36
C THR A 366 20.91 16.10 -2.65
N LEU A 367 21.90 15.48 -2.01
CA LEU A 367 21.72 14.14 -1.43
C LEU A 367 20.77 14.15 -0.22
N THR A 368 20.95 15.11 0.71
CA THR A 368 20.18 15.14 1.95
C THR A 368 19.88 16.56 2.41
N SER A 369 18.76 16.74 3.12
CA SER A 369 18.43 17.98 3.83
C SER A 369 17.77 17.68 5.18
N ASN A 370 17.80 18.66 6.08
CA ASN A 370 17.17 18.60 7.42
C ASN A 370 17.59 17.37 8.24
N MET A 371 18.90 17.02 8.21
CA MET A 371 19.43 15.81 8.86
C MET A 371 19.75 15.98 10.33
N THR A 372 19.83 17.23 10.85
CA THR A 372 20.16 17.49 12.27
C THR A 372 19.05 16.94 13.18
N GLY A 373 19.41 16.01 14.06
CA GLY A 373 18.46 15.33 14.95
C GLY A 373 17.96 13.97 14.45
N THR A 374 18.37 13.55 13.24
CA THR A 374 18.07 12.20 12.74
C THR A 374 18.99 11.15 13.37
N ASN A 375 18.52 9.90 13.39
CA ASN A 375 19.35 8.73 13.69
C ASN A 375 19.80 8.06 12.36
N ALA A 376 20.84 8.63 11.74
CA ALA A 376 21.36 8.21 10.46
C ALA A 376 22.74 7.56 10.57
N ALA A 377 22.88 6.30 10.12
CA ALA A 377 24.16 5.60 10.07
C ALA A 377 24.14 4.53 8.95
N TYR A 378 25.30 4.14 8.48
CA TYR A 378 25.47 3.13 7.41
C TYR A 378 24.77 3.50 6.09
N ASN A 379 24.54 4.78 5.83
CA ASN A 379 24.06 5.25 4.54
C ASN A 379 25.25 5.70 3.66
N SER A 380 25.06 5.79 2.36
CA SER A 380 26.15 6.18 1.44
C SER A 380 26.85 7.49 1.84
N TRP A 381 26.09 8.48 2.33
CA TRP A 381 26.63 9.77 2.80
C TRP A 381 27.29 9.71 4.19
N ASN A 382 27.01 8.68 5.00
CA ASN A 382 27.63 8.51 6.31
C ASN A 382 29.02 7.82 6.21
N LEU A 383 29.20 6.97 5.22
CA LEU A 383 30.39 6.12 5.10
C LEU A 383 31.53 6.81 4.34
N GLY A 384 31.30 7.98 3.76
CA GLY A 384 32.30 8.70 2.99
C GLY A 384 32.77 7.94 1.73
N ILE A 385 31.94 7.05 1.19
CA ILE A 385 32.24 6.29 -0.02
C ILE A 385 31.96 7.20 -1.23
N PRO A 386 32.96 7.48 -2.08
CA PRO A 386 32.71 8.22 -3.31
C PRO A 386 31.78 7.46 -4.25
N LEU A 387 30.67 8.09 -4.63
CA LEU A 387 29.72 7.51 -5.58
C LEU A 387 30.02 7.97 -7.00
N SER A 388 29.86 7.05 -7.94
CA SER A 388 29.89 7.28 -9.38
C SER A 388 28.97 6.29 -10.08
N ASP A 389 28.68 6.50 -11.36
CA ASP A 389 27.88 5.59 -12.15
C ASP A 389 28.46 4.16 -12.18
N ALA A 390 29.78 4.01 -12.00
CA ALA A 390 30.45 2.71 -11.95
C ALA A 390 30.03 1.83 -10.73
N GLN A 391 29.37 2.40 -9.73
CA GLN A 391 28.80 1.64 -8.62
C GLN A 391 27.55 0.84 -9.02
N PHE A 392 26.93 1.19 -10.15
CA PHE A 392 25.68 0.63 -10.61
C PHE A 392 25.86 -0.11 -11.95
N GLN A 393 25.00 -1.09 -12.20
CA GLN A 393 24.95 -1.76 -13.52
C GLN A 393 24.43 -0.80 -14.59
N SER A 394 23.52 0.10 -14.22
CA SER A 394 22.98 1.18 -15.05
C SER A 394 22.41 2.28 -14.18
N VAL A 395 22.55 3.54 -14.59
CA VAL A 395 21.87 4.70 -14.01
C VAL A 395 20.76 5.24 -14.92
N SER A 396 20.30 4.43 -15.87
CA SER A 396 19.22 4.80 -16.78
C SER A 396 17.92 5.05 -16.02
N THR A 397 17.23 6.14 -16.37
CA THR A 397 15.89 6.46 -15.88
C THR A 397 14.78 5.97 -16.81
N SER A 398 15.11 5.22 -17.87
CA SER A 398 14.16 4.67 -18.84
C SER A 398 13.82 3.22 -18.54
N GLY A 399 12.64 2.77 -18.97
CA GLY A 399 12.20 1.38 -18.90
C GLY A 399 11.68 0.91 -17.54
N TRP A 400 11.48 1.83 -16.58
CA TRP A 400 10.94 1.47 -15.27
C TRP A 400 9.45 1.09 -15.31
N ASP A 401 8.75 1.49 -16.37
CA ASP A 401 7.39 1.13 -16.75
C ASP A 401 7.29 -0.19 -17.54
N ALA A 402 8.41 -0.90 -17.73
CA ALA A 402 8.42 -2.20 -18.40
C ALA A 402 7.37 -3.17 -17.83
N PRO A 403 6.89 -4.13 -18.64
CA PRO A 403 5.92 -5.11 -18.19
C PRO A 403 6.38 -5.84 -16.92
N ARG A 404 5.45 -6.05 -16.00
CA ARG A 404 5.70 -6.82 -14.78
C ARG A 404 6.07 -8.27 -15.11
N GLN A 405 6.79 -8.91 -14.20
CA GLN A 405 7.07 -10.35 -14.30
C GLN A 405 5.78 -11.18 -14.27
N THR A 406 5.86 -12.43 -14.76
CA THR A 406 4.80 -13.42 -14.55
C THR A 406 4.50 -13.54 -13.05
N GLY A 407 3.26 -13.35 -12.65
CA GLY A 407 2.88 -13.27 -11.23
C GLY A 407 2.84 -11.85 -10.64
N GLY A 408 3.11 -10.83 -11.47
CA GLY A 408 2.90 -9.42 -11.11
C GLY A 408 4.07 -8.72 -10.43
N GLY A 409 5.18 -9.42 -10.14
CA GLY A 409 6.37 -8.81 -9.54
C GLY A 409 6.95 -7.69 -10.40
N LEU A 410 7.74 -6.81 -9.77
CA LEU A 410 8.47 -5.74 -10.47
C LEU A 410 9.40 -6.32 -11.54
N PRO A 411 9.58 -5.65 -12.69
CA PRO A 411 10.52 -6.11 -13.72
C PRO A 411 11.96 -6.16 -13.19
N VAL A 412 12.73 -7.11 -13.64
CA VAL A 412 14.16 -7.18 -13.32
C VAL A 412 14.91 -6.28 -14.30
N LEU A 413 15.36 -5.14 -13.80
CA LEU A 413 16.08 -4.13 -14.56
C LEU A 413 17.52 -4.01 -14.03
N PRO A 414 18.50 -3.64 -14.84
CA PRO A 414 19.86 -3.32 -14.37
C PRO A 414 19.92 -1.95 -13.65
N ASN A 415 18.86 -1.16 -13.78
CA ASN A 415 18.80 0.22 -13.34
C ASN A 415 18.93 0.34 -11.82
N LEU A 416 19.90 1.13 -11.36
CA LEU A 416 20.25 1.39 -9.96
C LEU A 416 20.57 0.12 -9.13
N ARG A 417 20.78 -1.04 -9.77
CA ARG A 417 21.36 -2.21 -9.11
C ARG A 417 22.86 -2.05 -9.02
N LEU A 418 23.43 -2.52 -7.92
CA LEU A 418 24.88 -2.45 -7.73
C LEU A 418 25.62 -3.29 -8.78
N ALA A 419 26.70 -2.75 -9.31
CA ALA A 419 27.65 -3.50 -10.12
C ALA A 419 28.37 -4.55 -9.25
N ALA A 420 28.83 -5.66 -9.84
CA ALA A 420 29.47 -6.75 -9.10
C ALA A 420 30.73 -6.33 -8.32
N ASN A 421 31.38 -5.25 -8.74
CA ASN A 421 32.55 -4.66 -8.07
C ASN A 421 32.23 -3.40 -7.27
N SER A 422 30.94 -3.15 -6.97
CA SER A 422 30.52 -1.98 -6.22
C SER A 422 31.11 -1.99 -4.82
N THR A 423 31.64 -0.85 -4.38
CA THR A 423 32.14 -0.66 -3.01
C THR A 423 31.01 -0.51 -1.99
N LEU A 424 29.74 -0.53 -2.41
CA LEU A 424 28.55 -0.46 -1.58
C LEU A 424 28.07 -1.84 -1.12
N ILE A 425 28.61 -2.92 -1.69
CA ILE A 425 28.31 -4.30 -1.34
C ILE A 425 28.83 -4.61 0.07
N ASN A 426 28.00 -5.25 0.91
CA ASN A 426 28.30 -5.62 2.30
C ASN A 426 28.72 -4.43 3.18
N LYS A 427 28.15 -3.23 2.96
CA LYS A 427 28.45 -2.02 3.74
C LYS A 427 27.33 -1.61 4.70
N GLY A 428 26.22 -2.30 4.66
CA GLY A 428 25.07 -2.05 5.53
C GLY A 428 25.22 -2.70 6.91
N VAL A 429 24.19 -2.52 7.70
CA VAL A 429 23.99 -3.15 9.01
C VAL A 429 22.66 -3.91 8.99
N ASP A 430 22.58 -5.02 9.70
CA ASP A 430 21.35 -5.80 9.80
C ASP A 430 20.22 -4.96 10.44
N VAL A 431 19.13 -4.81 9.71
CA VAL A 431 17.89 -4.11 10.11
C VAL A 431 16.68 -5.07 10.10
N GLY A 432 16.93 -6.38 10.10
CA GLY A 432 15.90 -7.41 10.06
C GLY A 432 15.32 -7.68 8.67
N LEU A 433 16.00 -7.23 7.60
CA LEU A 433 15.65 -7.56 6.22
C LEU A 433 16.53 -8.71 5.72
N PRO A 434 16.03 -9.57 4.82
CA PRO A 434 16.85 -10.59 4.19
C PRO A 434 18.03 -9.96 3.41
N TYR A 435 19.19 -10.54 3.52
CA TYR A 435 20.37 -10.14 2.75
C TYR A 435 21.25 -11.34 2.40
N SER A 436 22.18 -11.13 1.46
CA SER A 436 23.19 -12.10 1.05
C SER A 436 24.59 -11.63 1.46
N GLY A 437 25.54 -12.55 1.63
CA GLY A 437 26.92 -12.20 1.94
C GLY A 437 27.21 -11.97 3.43
N GLN A 438 28.18 -11.10 3.74
CA GLN A 438 28.67 -10.86 5.11
C GLN A 438 27.86 -9.79 5.88
N ALA A 439 27.21 -8.88 5.15
CA ALA A 439 26.35 -7.82 5.68
C ALA A 439 25.39 -7.39 4.56
N PRO A 440 24.30 -6.66 4.88
CA PRO A 440 23.44 -6.08 3.87
C PRO A 440 24.19 -5.16 2.91
N ASP A 441 23.78 -5.13 1.66
CA ASP A 441 24.22 -4.12 0.71
C ASP A 441 23.54 -2.78 1.02
N LEU A 442 24.11 -1.69 0.51
CA LEU A 442 23.40 -0.41 0.55
C LEU A 442 22.38 -0.35 -0.60
N GLY A 443 21.27 0.33 -0.35
CA GLY A 443 20.22 0.57 -1.31
C GLY A 443 19.14 -0.50 -1.38
N ALA A 444 18.29 -0.38 -2.40
CA ALA A 444 17.05 -1.14 -2.53
C ALA A 444 17.23 -2.58 -3.04
N PHE A 445 18.41 -2.91 -3.55
CA PHE A 445 18.66 -4.17 -4.23
C PHE A 445 19.90 -4.88 -3.67
N GLU A 446 19.72 -6.08 -3.16
CA GLU A 446 20.82 -6.96 -2.79
C GLU A 446 21.47 -7.58 -4.03
N VAL A 447 22.79 -7.76 -3.98
CA VAL A 447 23.57 -8.53 -4.95
C VAL A 447 23.61 -9.98 -4.48
N SER A 448 23.07 -10.88 -5.28
CA SER A 448 23.03 -12.33 -5.02
C SER A 448 24.33 -13.05 -5.38
#